data_37f6406a4e9ef6ffad2e188423d06a7c
#
_entry.id   37f6406a4e9ef6ffad2e188423d06a7c
#
_cell.length_a   1.000
_cell.length_b   1.000
_cell.length_c   1.000
_cell.angle_alpha   90.00
_cell.angle_beta   90.00
_cell.angle_gamma   90.00
#
_symmetry.space_group_name_H-M   'P 1'
#
loop_
_entity.id
_entity.type
_entity.pdbx_description
1 polymer ?
#
loop_
_entity_poly.entity_id
_entity_poly.type
_entity_poly.pdbx_seq_one_letter_code
_entity_poly.pdbx_strand_id
1 'polypeptide(L)'
;SKGQASGIIVAENGRELLVLTERKAIADAQEIYVTFINDAVVKAEMKKYDGNTGIAVLSVKASELTESTKNAIAVAVLGNSLTVTQGTIAIAIGSPLGTNYSILTGNITSTTNSISTIDHNYSVFTTDIVGSSNGSGALVNVDGEIIGIVMQGYSSAGDENTLTAISISELKAL
;
A
#
# COMPACT_ATOMS: atom_id res chain seq x y z
N SER A 1 4.38 -21.30 -5.80
CA SER A 1 4.28 -20.61 -4.52
C SER A 1 3.19 -19.56 -4.58
N LYS A 2 2.51 -19.34 -3.45
CA LYS A 2 1.50 -18.29 -3.34
C LYS A 2 2.12 -17.08 -2.65
N GLY A 3 2.18 -15.95 -3.38
CA GLY A 3 2.48 -14.66 -2.77
C GLY A 3 1.20 -14.05 -2.19
N GLN A 4 1.33 -13.31 -1.11
CA GLN A 4 0.22 -12.60 -0.49
C GLN A 4 0.69 -11.24 0.01
N ALA A 5 -0.11 -10.21 -0.23
CA ALA A 5 0.13 -8.87 0.26
C ALA A 5 -1.18 -8.10 0.34
N SER A 6 -1.21 -7.06 1.14
CA SER A 6 -2.35 -6.15 1.17
C SER A 6 -2.38 -5.25 -0.05
N GLY A 7 -3.58 -4.97 -0.53
CA GLY A 7 -3.80 -4.00 -1.58
C GLY A 7 -4.70 -2.86 -1.09
N ILE A 8 -4.66 -1.76 -1.82
CA ILE A 8 -5.42 -0.54 -1.50
C ILE A 8 -6.19 -0.13 -2.73
N ILE A 9 -7.50 0.03 -2.57
CA ILE A 9 -8.37 0.50 -3.65
C ILE A 9 -8.18 2.00 -3.80
N VAL A 10 -7.66 2.44 -4.94
CA VAL A 10 -7.31 3.85 -5.16
C VAL A 10 -8.18 4.56 -6.19
N ALA A 11 -8.90 3.82 -7.02
CA ALA A 11 -9.76 4.42 -8.03
C ALA A 11 -10.86 3.47 -8.47
N GLU A 12 -11.97 4.05 -8.93
CA GLU A 12 -13.07 3.36 -9.59
C GLU A 12 -13.55 4.25 -10.73
N ASN A 13 -13.72 3.69 -11.92
CA ASN A 13 -14.13 4.47 -13.09
C ASN A 13 -15.39 3.92 -13.77
N GLY A 14 -16.15 3.06 -13.10
CA GLY A 14 -17.35 2.42 -13.63
C GLY A 14 -17.09 1.17 -14.46
N ARG A 15 -15.88 1.00 -14.98
CA ARG A 15 -15.46 -0.19 -15.74
C ARG A 15 -14.57 -1.11 -14.93
N GLU A 16 -13.69 -0.53 -14.13
CA GLU A 16 -12.70 -1.25 -13.36
C GLU A 16 -12.44 -0.57 -12.04
N LEU A 17 -11.95 -1.38 -11.12
CA LEU A 17 -11.46 -0.96 -9.83
C LEU A 17 -9.93 -1.07 -9.90
N LEU A 18 -9.22 -0.04 -9.46
CA LEU A 18 -7.75 -0.05 -9.43
C LEU A 18 -7.26 -0.28 -8.01
N VAL A 19 -6.35 -1.21 -7.86
CA VAL A 19 -5.80 -1.62 -6.57
C VAL A 19 -4.27 -1.51 -6.62
N LEU A 20 -3.68 -0.80 -5.66
CA LEU A 20 -2.23 -0.75 -5.49
C LEU A 20 -1.78 -1.90 -4.59
N THR A 21 -0.67 -2.52 -4.94
CA THR A 21 -0.02 -3.55 -4.13
C THR A 21 1.47 -3.60 -4.44
N GLU A 22 2.21 -4.46 -3.75
CA GLU A 22 3.62 -4.67 -4.04
C GLU A 22 3.80 -5.67 -5.19
N ARG A 23 4.59 -5.29 -6.17
CA ARG A 23 4.88 -6.14 -7.33
C ARG A 23 5.49 -7.48 -6.94
N LYS A 24 6.38 -7.49 -5.94
CA LYS A 24 7.07 -8.72 -5.52
C LYS A 24 6.11 -9.84 -5.10
N ALA A 25 4.93 -9.51 -4.61
CA ALA A 25 3.94 -10.49 -4.18
C ALA A 25 3.26 -11.20 -5.37
N ILE A 26 3.28 -10.59 -6.55
CA ILE A 26 2.52 -11.05 -7.72
C ILE A 26 3.38 -11.24 -8.98
N ALA A 27 4.67 -10.93 -8.93
CA ALA A 27 5.54 -10.89 -10.12
C ALA A 27 5.55 -12.19 -10.93
N ASP A 28 5.55 -13.33 -10.25
CA ASP A 28 5.61 -14.65 -10.89
C ASP A 28 4.26 -15.36 -10.89
N ALA A 29 3.20 -14.66 -10.54
CA ALA A 29 1.87 -15.25 -10.45
C ALA A 29 1.28 -15.47 -11.84
N GLN A 30 0.74 -16.67 -12.09
CA GLN A 30 -0.03 -16.96 -13.30
C GLN A 30 -1.45 -16.41 -13.16
N GLU A 31 -1.97 -16.38 -11.95
CA GLU A 31 -3.29 -15.84 -11.63
C GLU A 31 -3.22 -14.98 -10.38
N ILE A 32 -3.94 -13.87 -10.41
CA ILE A 32 -4.00 -12.90 -9.31
C ILE A 32 -5.46 -12.77 -8.88
N TYR A 33 -5.68 -12.84 -7.57
CA TYR A 33 -7.00 -12.67 -6.98
C TYR A 33 -6.96 -11.60 -5.91
N VAL A 34 -8.04 -10.83 -5.83
CA VAL A 34 -8.25 -9.84 -4.78
C VAL A 34 -9.35 -10.37 -3.87
N THR A 35 -9.05 -10.43 -2.57
CA THR A 35 -10.02 -10.75 -1.54
C THR A 35 -10.46 -9.45 -0.88
N PHE A 36 -11.75 -9.15 -0.98
CA PHE A 36 -12.34 -7.93 -0.43
C PHE A 36 -12.72 -8.10 1.04
N ILE A 37 -13.07 -6.99 1.69
CA ILE A 37 -13.39 -6.98 3.12
C ILE A 37 -14.57 -7.88 3.49
N ASN A 38 -15.45 -8.15 2.55
CA ASN A 38 -16.59 -9.07 2.74
C ASN A 38 -16.27 -10.52 2.36
N ASP A 39 -14.98 -10.83 2.22
CA ASP A 39 -14.45 -12.15 1.83
C ASP A 39 -14.73 -12.56 0.38
N ALA A 40 -15.32 -11.70 -0.43
CA ALA A 40 -15.48 -11.97 -1.85
C ALA A 40 -14.11 -12.03 -2.53
N VAL A 41 -13.91 -13.04 -3.37
CA VAL A 41 -12.65 -13.24 -4.13
C VAL A 41 -12.93 -13.02 -5.61
N VAL A 42 -12.21 -12.10 -6.22
CA VAL A 42 -12.40 -11.75 -7.62
C VAL A 42 -11.06 -11.75 -8.34
N LYS A 43 -11.04 -12.27 -9.56
CA LYS A 43 -9.84 -12.30 -10.39
C LYS A 43 -9.42 -10.88 -10.78
N ALA A 44 -8.13 -10.63 -10.74
CA ALA A 44 -7.52 -9.36 -11.12
C ALA A 44 -6.46 -9.57 -12.18
N GLU A 45 -6.10 -8.50 -12.86
CA GLU A 45 -5.01 -8.47 -13.83
C GLU A 45 -4.05 -7.33 -13.46
N MET A 46 -2.76 -7.56 -13.67
CA MET A 46 -1.77 -6.51 -13.49
C MET A 46 -1.86 -5.55 -14.68
N LYS A 47 -2.26 -4.32 -14.41
CA LYS A 47 -2.43 -3.30 -15.43
C LYS A 47 -1.09 -2.62 -15.77
N LYS A 48 -0.33 -2.29 -14.74
CA LYS A 48 1.02 -1.72 -14.88
C LYS A 48 1.78 -1.87 -13.58
N TYR A 49 3.08 -1.65 -13.65
CA TYR A 49 3.93 -1.59 -12.47
C TYR A 49 5.03 -0.55 -12.66
N ASP A 50 5.56 -0.08 -11.55
CA ASP A 50 6.73 0.78 -11.54
C ASP A 50 7.93 -0.02 -11.04
N GLY A 51 8.92 -0.20 -11.91
CA GLY A 51 10.13 -0.94 -11.59
C GLY A 51 11.01 -0.24 -10.54
N ASN A 52 10.89 1.07 -10.41
CA ASN A 52 11.69 1.84 -9.44
C ASN A 52 11.15 1.71 -8.02
N THR A 53 9.84 1.81 -7.83
CA THR A 53 9.22 1.76 -6.51
C THR A 53 8.81 0.37 -6.07
N GLY A 54 8.59 -0.53 -7.01
CA GLY A 54 8.04 -1.86 -6.72
C GLY A 54 6.53 -1.87 -6.53
N ILE A 55 5.84 -0.80 -6.89
CA ILE A 55 4.38 -0.72 -6.81
C ILE A 55 3.77 -1.29 -8.09
N ALA A 56 2.74 -2.10 -7.94
CA ALA A 56 1.93 -2.61 -9.03
C ALA A 56 0.50 -2.09 -8.92
N VAL A 57 -0.12 -1.86 -10.07
CA VAL A 57 -1.54 -1.50 -10.17
C VAL A 57 -2.29 -2.67 -10.77
N LEU A 58 -3.24 -3.18 -10.01
CA LEU A 58 -4.14 -4.24 -10.45
C LEU A 58 -5.46 -3.65 -10.92
N SER A 59 -6.07 -4.33 -11.88
CA SER A 59 -7.40 -4.00 -12.37
C SER A 59 -8.35 -5.14 -12.05
N VAL A 60 -9.49 -4.81 -11.48
CA VAL A 60 -10.62 -5.72 -11.27
C VAL A 60 -11.79 -5.20 -12.08
N LYS A 61 -12.37 -6.04 -12.92
CA LYS A 61 -13.54 -5.64 -13.74
C LYS A 61 -14.74 -5.37 -12.85
N ALA A 62 -15.36 -4.20 -13.00
CA ALA A 62 -16.54 -3.84 -12.24
C ALA A 62 -17.71 -4.81 -12.46
N SER A 63 -17.80 -5.39 -13.67
CA SER A 63 -18.85 -6.37 -14.01
C SER A 63 -18.74 -7.67 -13.20
N GLU A 64 -17.60 -7.97 -12.63
CA GLU A 64 -17.38 -9.17 -11.80
C GLU A 64 -17.66 -8.92 -10.31
N LEU A 65 -17.96 -7.68 -9.93
CA LEU A 65 -18.30 -7.33 -8.54
C LEU A 65 -19.79 -7.44 -8.33
N THR A 66 -20.20 -8.12 -7.24
CA THR A 66 -21.60 -8.14 -6.81
C THR A 66 -21.96 -6.80 -6.18
N GLU A 67 -23.25 -6.50 -6.09
CA GLU A 67 -23.72 -5.30 -5.40
C GLU A 67 -23.31 -5.30 -3.92
N SER A 68 -23.32 -6.47 -3.29
CA SER A 68 -22.85 -6.63 -1.92
C SER A 68 -21.39 -6.19 -1.77
N THR A 69 -20.51 -6.60 -2.69
CA THR A 69 -19.11 -6.21 -2.66
C THR A 69 -18.94 -4.72 -2.96
N LYS A 70 -19.66 -4.19 -3.95
CA LYS A 70 -19.60 -2.75 -4.28
C LYS A 70 -20.01 -1.88 -3.10
N ASN A 71 -20.99 -2.33 -2.30
CA ASN A 71 -21.46 -1.61 -1.12
C ASN A 71 -20.52 -1.74 0.08
N ALA A 72 -19.71 -2.78 0.12
CA ALA A 72 -18.80 -3.06 1.24
C ALA A 72 -17.44 -2.35 1.12
N ILE A 73 -17.03 -1.98 -0.08
CA ILE A 73 -15.71 -1.40 -0.33
C ILE A 73 -15.75 0.12 -0.30
N ALA A 74 -14.59 0.71 -0.07
CA ALA A 74 -14.40 2.16 -0.16
C ALA A 74 -13.12 2.45 -0.92
N VAL A 75 -13.17 3.49 -1.74
CA VAL A 75 -11.98 4.00 -2.43
C VAL A 75 -11.19 4.86 -1.44
N ALA A 76 -9.89 4.60 -1.33
CA ALA A 76 -9.03 5.35 -0.44
C ALA A 76 -8.91 6.81 -0.89
N VAL A 77 -8.92 7.72 0.09
CA VAL A 77 -8.63 9.13 -0.14
C VAL A 77 -7.13 9.32 0.00
N LEU A 78 -6.49 9.84 -1.03
CA LEU A 78 -5.05 10.11 -1.02
C LEU A 78 -4.81 11.47 -0.38
N GLY A 79 -3.97 11.47 0.66
CA GLY A 79 -3.58 12.68 1.37
C GLY A 79 -2.45 13.43 0.66
N ASN A 80 -2.03 14.53 1.27
CA ASN A 80 -0.85 15.27 0.83
C ASN A 80 0.31 14.94 1.76
N SER A 81 1.19 14.04 1.31
CA SER A 81 2.32 13.61 2.12
C SER A 81 3.39 14.70 2.32
N LEU A 82 3.34 15.78 1.53
CA LEU A 82 4.24 16.92 1.71
C LEU A 82 3.95 17.70 2.99
N THR A 83 2.76 17.53 3.57
CA THR A 83 2.38 18.18 4.85
C THR A 83 2.66 17.29 6.05
N VAL A 84 3.14 16.08 5.86
CA VAL A 84 3.47 15.16 6.96
C VAL A 84 4.73 15.63 7.67
N THR A 85 4.67 15.71 8.99
CA THR A 85 5.79 16.15 9.82
C THR A 85 6.18 15.07 10.83
N GLN A 86 7.45 15.13 11.25
CA GLN A 86 8.00 14.26 12.28
C GLN A 86 7.20 14.41 13.58
N GLY A 87 6.91 13.28 14.22
CA GLY A 87 6.16 13.26 15.49
C GLY A 87 4.65 13.20 15.34
N THR A 88 4.11 13.28 14.12
CA THR A 88 2.67 13.16 13.90
C THR A 88 2.19 11.71 13.96
N ILE A 89 0.91 11.54 14.29
CA ILE A 89 0.29 10.22 14.39
C ILE A 89 0.19 9.59 12.99
N ALA A 90 0.56 8.31 12.89
CA ALA A 90 0.36 7.48 11.72
C ALA A 90 -0.36 6.20 12.12
N ILE A 91 -1.25 5.74 11.26
CA ILE A 91 -2.01 4.51 11.45
C ILE A 91 -1.67 3.59 10.29
N ALA A 92 -1.19 2.38 10.61
CA ALA A 92 -0.90 1.37 9.61
C ALA A 92 -2.10 0.44 9.48
N ILE A 93 -2.58 0.25 8.26
CA ILE A 93 -3.68 -0.66 7.95
C ILE A 93 -3.28 -1.61 6.83
N GLY A 94 -3.78 -2.84 6.92
CA GLY A 94 -3.48 -3.90 5.97
C GLY A 94 -2.92 -5.12 6.65
N SER A 95 -1.71 -5.52 6.30
CA SER A 95 -1.00 -6.65 6.92
C SER A 95 0.38 -6.22 7.39
N PRO A 96 0.47 -5.25 8.30
CA PRO A 96 1.77 -4.72 8.73
C PRO A 96 2.63 -5.76 9.45
N LEU A 97 2.02 -6.79 10.02
CA LEU A 97 2.73 -7.90 10.66
C LEU A 97 2.95 -9.09 9.72
N GLY A 98 2.55 -8.96 8.46
CA GLY A 98 2.84 -9.94 7.41
C GLY A 98 1.84 -11.07 7.25
N THR A 99 0.87 -11.22 8.13
CA THR A 99 -0.06 -12.36 8.11
C THR A 99 -1.53 -11.95 8.02
N ASN A 100 -2.07 -11.34 9.06
CA ASN A 100 -3.48 -11.02 9.15
C ASN A 100 -3.72 -9.52 9.00
N TYR A 101 -4.92 -9.16 8.59
CA TYR A 101 -5.34 -7.76 8.59
C TYR A 101 -5.27 -7.20 10.01
N SER A 102 -4.62 -6.06 10.15
CA SER A 102 -4.42 -5.39 11.44
C SER A 102 -4.44 -3.88 11.27
N ILE A 103 -4.71 -3.20 12.37
CA ILE A 103 -4.62 -1.74 12.47
C ILE A 103 -3.69 -1.43 13.63
N LEU A 104 -2.58 -0.75 13.32
CA LEU A 104 -1.56 -0.38 14.30
C LEU A 104 -1.39 1.12 14.30
N THR A 105 -1.12 1.69 15.45
CA THR A 105 -0.96 3.14 15.62
C THR A 105 0.42 3.45 16.16
N GLY A 106 0.99 4.53 15.68
CA GLY A 106 2.26 5.06 16.18
C GLY A 106 2.51 6.45 15.62
N ASN A 107 3.77 6.79 15.42
CA ASN A 107 4.18 8.12 15.00
C ASN A 107 5.17 8.06 13.85
N ILE A 108 5.19 9.12 13.06
CA ILE A 108 6.24 9.34 12.07
C ILE A 108 7.51 9.77 12.80
N THR A 109 8.59 9.03 12.63
CA THR A 109 9.88 9.33 13.25
C THR A 109 10.79 10.14 12.36
N SER A 110 10.66 10.00 11.04
CA SER A 110 11.45 10.77 10.08
C SER A 110 10.73 10.91 8.75
N THR A 111 10.87 12.07 8.12
CA THR A 111 10.38 12.37 6.78
C THR A 111 11.52 12.74 5.83
N THR A 112 12.76 12.72 6.33
CA THR A 112 13.94 13.20 5.57
C THR A 112 14.70 12.09 4.88
N ASN A 113 14.33 10.83 5.08
CA ASN A 113 14.96 9.72 4.39
C ASN A 113 14.53 9.66 2.93
N SER A 114 15.40 9.16 2.08
CA SER A 114 15.10 9.00 0.66
C SER A 114 15.72 7.72 0.13
N ILE A 115 15.12 7.20 -0.94
CA ILE A 115 15.66 6.10 -1.72
C ILE A 115 16.11 6.67 -3.04
N SER A 116 17.37 6.37 -3.41
CA SER A 116 17.90 6.78 -4.70
C SER A 116 17.78 5.62 -5.68
N THR A 117 17.16 5.88 -6.82
CA THR A 117 17.16 4.99 -7.97
C THR A 117 17.93 5.66 -9.10
N ILE A 118 18.08 4.97 -10.24
CA ILE A 118 18.79 5.51 -11.39
C ILE A 118 18.23 6.84 -11.86
N ASP A 119 16.88 6.98 -11.81
CA ASP A 119 16.17 8.10 -12.43
C ASP A 119 15.53 9.06 -11.43
N HIS A 120 15.46 8.71 -10.14
CA HIS A 120 14.69 9.52 -9.19
C HIS A 120 15.05 9.21 -7.74
N ASN A 121 14.83 10.21 -6.87
CA ASN A 121 14.89 10.05 -5.42
C ASN A 121 13.46 10.06 -4.86
N TYR A 122 13.10 9.03 -4.12
CA TYR A 122 11.78 8.91 -3.51
C TYR A 122 11.85 9.21 -2.02
N SER A 123 10.92 10.01 -1.53
CA SER A 123 10.79 10.29 -0.10
C SER A 123 10.24 9.08 0.64
N VAL A 124 10.82 8.77 1.77
CA VAL A 124 10.48 7.63 2.60
C VAL A 124 10.18 8.12 4.02
N PHE A 125 9.09 7.63 4.58
CA PHE A 125 8.75 7.85 5.99
C PHE A 125 9.22 6.67 6.82
N THR A 126 9.83 6.96 7.97
CA THR A 126 10.06 5.96 9.01
C THR A 126 9.07 6.18 10.15
N THR A 127 8.75 5.10 10.84
CA THR A 127 7.79 5.12 11.95
C THR A 127 8.33 4.35 13.14
N ASP A 128 7.70 4.52 14.28
CA ASP A 128 7.92 3.69 15.48
C ASP A 128 6.92 2.52 15.56
N ILE A 129 6.14 2.31 14.52
CA ILE A 129 5.16 1.21 14.49
C ILE A 129 5.90 -0.11 14.26
N VAL A 130 5.74 -1.05 15.19
CA VAL A 130 6.33 -2.38 15.07
C VAL A 130 5.68 -3.11 13.89
N GLY A 131 6.51 -3.66 13.01
CA GLY A 131 6.05 -4.39 11.83
C GLY A 131 6.99 -5.53 11.49
N SER A 132 6.55 -6.37 10.57
CA SER A 132 7.32 -7.49 10.05
C SER A 132 8.11 -7.06 8.82
N SER A 133 9.23 -7.74 8.54
CA SER A 133 9.95 -7.58 7.26
C SER A 133 9.06 -7.90 6.05
N ASN A 134 8.00 -8.68 6.25
CA ASN A 134 6.99 -8.99 5.22
C ASN A 134 5.73 -8.11 5.36
N GLY A 135 5.79 -7.06 6.17
CA GLY A 135 4.66 -6.15 6.34
C GLY A 135 4.27 -5.47 5.04
N SER A 136 2.98 -5.27 4.86
CA SER A 136 2.42 -4.56 3.72
C SER A 136 1.19 -3.77 4.16
N GLY A 137 0.76 -2.83 3.31
CA GLY A 137 -0.42 -2.02 3.58
C GLY A 137 -0.13 -0.54 3.38
N ALA A 138 -0.90 0.29 4.07
CA ALA A 138 -0.82 1.73 3.97
C ALA A 138 -0.61 2.40 5.30
N LEU A 139 0.02 3.57 5.26
CA LEU A 139 -0.03 4.53 6.37
C LEU A 139 -1.11 5.57 6.07
N VAL A 140 -1.95 5.83 7.06
CA VAL A 140 -2.97 6.87 6.99
C VAL A 140 -2.78 7.86 8.12
N ASN A 141 -3.25 9.09 7.90
CA ASN A 141 -3.28 10.11 8.94
C ASN A 141 -4.57 9.99 9.77
N VAL A 142 -4.74 10.90 10.74
CA VAL A 142 -5.92 10.89 11.61
C VAL A 142 -7.23 11.20 10.89
N ASP A 143 -7.16 11.78 9.71
CA ASP A 143 -8.33 12.07 8.86
C ASP A 143 -8.68 10.89 7.94
N GLY A 144 -7.95 9.78 8.04
CA GLY A 144 -8.19 8.60 7.20
C GLY A 144 -7.63 8.68 5.80
N GLU A 145 -6.77 9.65 5.53
CA GLU A 145 -6.16 9.83 4.22
C GLU A 145 -4.86 9.03 4.12
N ILE A 146 -4.63 8.41 2.97
CA ILE A 146 -3.39 7.65 2.70
C ILE A 146 -2.24 8.65 2.53
N ILE A 147 -1.19 8.48 3.34
CA ILE A 147 0.03 9.29 3.27
C ILE A 147 1.23 8.51 2.77
N GLY A 148 1.19 7.19 2.82
CA GLY A 148 2.27 6.34 2.33
C GLY A 148 1.86 4.90 2.13
N ILE A 149 2.69 4.18 1.40
CA ILE A 149 2.55 2.74 1.16
C ILE A 149 3.70 2.04 1.86
N VAL A 150 3.37 1.05 2.70
CA VAL A 150 4.37 0.28 3.43
C VAL A 150 5.26 -0.49 2.45
N MET A 151 6.56 -0.26 2.54
CA MET A 151 7.56 -0.88 1.67
C MET A 151 8.77 -1.28 2.51
N GLN A 152 8.68 -2.44 3.15
CA GLN A 152 9.71 -2.92 4.08
C GLN A 152 11.05 -3.22 3.40
N GLY A 153 11.07 -3.44 2.10
CA GLY A 153 12.32 -3.59 1.35
C GLY A 153 13.20 -2.36 1.36
N TYR A 154 12.65 -1.21 1.76
CA TYR A 154 13.39 0.05 1.84
C TYR A 154 13.78 0.44 3.27
N SER A 155 13.58 -0.46 4.24
CA SER A 155 14.01 -0.20 5.61
C SER A 155 15.53 -0.12 5.69
N SER A 156 16.02 0.84 6.48
CA SER A 156 17.44 0.95 6.77
C SER A 156 17.90 -0.18 7.70
N ALA A 157 19.19 -0.46 7.70
CA ALA A 157 19.77 -1.39 8.67
C ALA A 157 19.45 -0.93 10.10
N GLY A 158 18.87 -1.80 10.90
CA GLY A 158 18.42 -1.49 12.26
C GLY A 158 16.95 -1.11 12.37
N ASP A 159 16.27 -0.84 11.24
CA ASP A 159 14.85 -0.44 11.23
C ASP A 159 13.92 -1.53 10.67
N GLU A 160 14.41 -2.76 10.53
CA GLU A 160 13.65 -3.84 9.90
C GLU A 160 12.42 -4.27 10.70
N ASN A 161 12.37 -3.92 12.00
CA ASN A 161 11.27 -4.26 12.90
C ASN A 161 10.24 -3.14 13.05
N THR A 162 10.43 -2.03 12.35
CA THR A 162 9.47 -0.93 12.30
C THR A 162 9.04 -0.68 10.86
N LEU A 163 7.86 -0.09 10.69
CA LEU A 163 7.32 0.13 9.35
C LEU A 163 7.99 1.31 8.67
N THR A 164 8.37 1.09 7.43
CA THR A 164 8.88 2.10 6.50
C THR A 164 7.89 2.21 5.34
N ALA A 165 7.62 3.42 4.89
CA ALA A 165 6.66 3.65 3.82
C ALA A 165 7.21 4.64 2.79
N ILE A 166 6.89 4.41 1.53
CA ILE A 166 7.14 5.39 0.47
C ILE A 166 6.03 6.43 0.50
N SER A 167 6.40 7.69 0.33
CA SER A 167 5.47 8.82 0.34
C SER A 167 4.44 8.70 -0.78
N ILE A 168 3.15 8.90 -0.46
CA ILE A 168 2.07 8.78 -1.46
C ILE A 168 2.20 9.85 -2.56
N SER A 169 2.74 11.02 -2.25
CA SER A 169 2.91 12.08 -3.25
C SER A 169 3.86 11.66 -4.37
N GLU A 170 4.81 10.78 -4.07
CA GLU A 170 5.70 10.21 -5.09
C GLU A 170 4.98 9.25 -6.03
N LEU A 171 3.88 8.66 -5.57
CA LEU A 171 3.14 7.64 -6.32
C LEU A 171 1.98 8.22 -7.13
N LYS A 172 1.55 9.45 -6.85
CA LYS A 172 0.44 10.08 -7.56
C LYS A 172 0.71 10.30 -9.05
N ALA A 173 1.97 10.34 -9.43
CA ALA A 173 2.39 10.52 -10.82
C ALA A 173 2.40 9.21 -11.63
N LEU A 174 2.20 8.09 -10.97
CA LEU A 174 2.14 6.78 -11.64
C LEU A 174 0.73 6.52 -12.27
#